data_2832b9d8be9e17c0f1b17744b3146a1f
#
_entry.id   2832b9d8be9e17c0f1b17744b3146a1f
#
_cell.length_a   1.000
_cell.length_b   1.000
_cell.length_c   1.000
_cell.angle_alpha   90.00
_cell.angle_beta   90.00
_cell.angle_gamma   90.00
#
_symmetry.space_group_name_H-M   'P 1'
#
loop_
_entity.id
_entity.type
_entity.pdbx_description
1 polymer ?
#
loop_
_entity_poly.entity_id
_entity_poly.type
_entity_poly.pdbx_seq_one_letter_code
_entity_poly.pdbx_strand_id
1 'polypeptide(L)'
;LLRNSIGGKKMEEKKGFFTSKNIAVLGILGAFVVILQIFGSYFRIGTVQLSFVLVPIVLGAILTGVYGGAILGFLFGAITLIMGIVGVDQFTFILFADHPVLTILTCIVKATAAGALAGIVYSLVSKKNKTAAVFSAAAIAPVVNTSLFIVGALFMSDTLNANFVQSGTSVMYFLIIGCAGINFLVEFAINLLLAPSVYRIIKVVKKQ
;
A
#
# COMPACT_ATOMS: atom_id res chain seq x y z
N LEU A 1 33.30 50.92 23.09
CA LEU A 1 33.18 50.18 21.83
C LEU A 1 32.43 48.86 22.06
N LEU A 2 31.08 48.96 22.11
CA LEU A 2 30.15 47.84 22.24
C LEU A 2 29.77 47.38 20.83
N ARG A 3 30.23 46.21 20.40
CA ARG A 3 29.81 45.57 19.17
C ARG A 3 28.82 44.46 19.50
N ASN A 4 27.56 44.79 19.32
CA ASN A 4 26.42 43.87 19.45
C ASN A 4 26.63 42.62 18.61
N SER A 5 26.74 41.45 19.27
CA SER A 5 26.60 40.13 18.70
C SER A 5 25.09 39.80 18.63
N ILE A 6 24.44 40.14 17.52
CA ILE A 6 23.10 39.67 17.24
C ILE A 6 23.28 38.27 16.67
N GLY A 7 23.12 37.27 17.54
CA GLY A 7 23.03 35.86 17.15
C GLY A 7 21.78 35.62 16.28
N GLY A 8 21.96 35.67 14.98
CA GLY A 8 20.95 35.30 14.03
C GLY A 8 20.63 33.79 14.18
N LYS A 9 19.57 33.47 14.91
CA LYS A 9 18.94 32.15 14.88
C LYS A 9 18.49 31.96 13.44
N LYS A 10 19.24 31.16 12.64
CA LYS A 10 18.76 30.67 11.37
C LYS A 10 17.45 29.92 11.65
N MET A 11 16.33 30.51 11.27
CA MET A 11 15.08 29.81 11.20
C MET A 11 15.28 28.69 10.16
N GLU A 12 15.36 27.45 10.60
CA GLU A 12 15.26 26.28 9.71
C GLU A 12 13.88 26.35 9.06
N GLU A 13 13.83 26.81 7.81
CA GLU A 13 12.65 26.64 6.98
C GLU A 13 12.28 25.16 7.00
N LYS A 14 11.14 24.84 7.58
CA LYS A 14 10.55 23.49 7.47
C LYS A 14 10.32 23.25 5.98
N LYS A 15 11.26 22.54 5.34
CA LYS A 15 11.11 22.11 3.95
C LYS A 15 9.78 21.38 3.83
N GLY A 16 8.84 21.95 3.07
CA GLY A 16 7.54 21.33 2.81
C GLY A 16 7.72 19.94 2.24
N PHE A 17 6.69 19.09 2.38
CA PHE A 17 6.69 17.73 1.85
C PHE A 17 7.00 17.68 0.34
N PHE A 18 6.49 18.63 -0.44
CA PHE A 18 6.67 18.73 -1.90
C PHE A 18 8.03 19.36 -2.27
N THR A 19 9.10 18.63 -2.01
CA THR A 19 10.44 18.96 -2.55
C THR A 19 10.59 18.28 -3.92
N SER A 20 11.42 18.88 -4.81
CA SER A 20 11.73 18.30 -6.13
C SER A 20 12.18 16.83 -6.03
N LYS A 21 12.96 16.49 -4.97
CA LYS A 21 13.41 15.14 -4.69
C LYS A 21 12.25 14.20 -4.39
N ASN A 22 11.33 14.59 -3.51
CA ASN A 22 10.17 13.75 -3.16
C ASN A 22 9.24 13.56 -4.35
N ILE A 23 9.00 14.62 -5.14
CA ILE A 23 8.17 14.54 -6.35
C ILE A 23 8.79 13.57 -7.36
N ALA A 24 10.09 13.63 -7.60
CA ALA A 24 10.79 12.71 -8.50
C ALA A 24 10.68 11.25 -8.02
N VAL A 25 10.92 11.01 -6.71
CA VAL A 25 10.79 9.66 -6.13
C VAL A 25 9.36 9.14 -6.25
N LEU A 26 8.35 9.95 -5.92
CA LEU A 26 6.95 9.57 -6.03
C LEU A 26 6.52 9.32 -7.48
N GLY A 27 7.04 10.11 -8.43
CA GLY A 27 6.77 9.92 -9.86
C GLY A 27 7.31 8.57 -10.37
N ILE A 28 8.56 8.26 -10.05
CA ILE A 28 9.19 6.98 -10.44
C ILE A 28 8.46 5.80 -9.78
N LEU A 29 8.23 5.86 -8.46
CA LEU A 29 7.55 4.78 -7.76
C LEU A 29 6.07 4.66 -8.16
N GLY A 30 5.41 5.78 -8.47
CA GLY A 30 4.06 5.79 -9.03
C GLY A 30 3.99 5.07 -10.38
N ALA A 31 4.97 5.28 -11.26
CA ALA A 31 5.06 4.53 -12.50
C ALA A 31 5.24 3.02 -12.25
N PHE A 32 6.07 2.63 -11.28
CA PHE A 32 6.18 1.22 -10.88
C PHE A 32 4.87 0.67 -10.34
N VAL A 33 4.12 1.44 -9.54
CA VAL A 33 2.78 1.05 -9.05
C VAL A 33 1.86 0.75 -10.23
N VAL A 34 1.79 1.62 -11.25
CA VAL A 34 0.95 1.42 -12.44
C VAL A 34 1.38 0.16 -13.20
N ILE A 35 2.67 0.03 -13.51
CA ILE A 35 3.21 -1.09 -14.30
C ILE A 35 2.96 -2.42 -13.57
N LEU A 36 3.28 -2.49 -12.27
CA LEU A 36 3.12 -3.71 -11.50
C LEU A 36 1.65 -4.08 -11.27
N GLN A 37 0.74 -3.11 -11.20
CA GLN A 37 -0.69 -3.39 -11.11
C GLN A 37 -1.23 -3.97 -12.41
N ILE A 38 -0.86 -3.39 -13.56
CA ILE A 38 -1.24 -3.93 -14.86
C ILE A 38 -0.62 -5.32 -15.05
N PHE A 39 0.67 -5.48 -14.77
CA PHE A 39 1.34 -6.77 -14.87
C PHE A 39 0.72 -7.82 -13.93
N GLY A 40 0.46 -7.45 -12.67
CA GLY A 40 -0.17 -8.32 -11.68
C GLY A 40 -1.55 -8.82 -12.09
N SER A 41 -2.29 -8.05 -12.91
CA SER A 41 -3.63 -8.44 -13.37
C SER A 41 -3.63 -9.70 -14.25
N TYR A 42 -2.50 -10.04 -14.86
CA TYR A 42 -2.34 -11.28 -15.62
C TYR A 42 -2.12 -12.51 -14.74
N PHE A 43 -1.73 -12.32 -13.47
CA PHE A 43 -1.51 -13.40 -12.52
C PHE A 43 -2.66 -13.44 -11.52
N ARG A 44 -3.40 -14.54 -11.52
CA ARG A 44 -4.54 -14.74 -10.61
C ARG A 44 -4.36 -16.02 -9.82
N ILE A 45 -4.72 -15.96 -8.54
CA ILE A 45 -4.90 -17.14 -7.71
C ILE A 45 -6.35 -17.16 -7.26
N GLY A 46 -7.11 -18.13 -7.76
CA GLY A 46 -8.56 -18.16 -7.56
C GLY A 46 -9.24 -16.97 -8.22
N THR A 47 -10.07 -16.25 -7.46
CA THR A 47 -10.85 -15.09 -7.92
C THR A 47 -10.09 -13.76 -7.82
N VAL A 48 -8.95 -13.73 -7.14
CA VAL A 48 -8.21 -12.49 -6.82
C VAL A 48 -6.90 -12.40 -7.59
N GLN A 49 -6.57 -11.18 -8.00
CA GLN A 49 -5.31 -10.87 -8.69
C GLN A 49 -4.17 -10.75 -7.69
N LEU A 50 -2.98 -11.28 -8.04
CA LEU A 50 -1.76 -11.09 -7.27
C LEU A 50 -1.26 -9.65 -7.40
N SER A 51 -0.93 -9.04 -6.28
CA SER A 51 -0.40 -7.69 -6.26
C SER A 51 1.06 -7.66 -5.78
N PHE A 52 1.96 -7.16 -6.65
CA PHE A 52 3.35 -6.88 -6.31
C PHE A 52 3.57 -5.41 -5.91
N VAL A 53 2.49 -4.65 -5.86
CA VAL A 53 2.49 -3.18 -5.78
C VAL A 53 2.86 -2.67 -4.39
N LEU A 54 2.68 -3.47 -3.35
CA LEU A 54 3.01 -3.05 -1.97
C LEU A 54 4.50 -2.74 -1.78
N VAL A 55 5.40 -3.37 -2.54
CA VAL A 55 6.84 -3.12 -2.45
C VAL A 55 7.21 -1.67 -2.79
N PRO A 56 6.85 -1.10 -3.95
CA PRO A 56 7.10 0.31 -4.25
C PRO A 56 6.35 1.25 -3.31
N ILE A 57 5.17 0.89 -2.80
CA ILE A 57 4.44 1.68 -1.81
C ILE A 57 5.24 1.76 -0.49
N VAL A 58 5.74 0.63 0.02
CA VAL A 58 6.58 0.58 1.22
C VAL A 58 7.88 1.37 1.02
N LEU A 59 8.54 1.21 -0.15
CA LEU A 59 9.74 1.98 -0.47
C LEU A 59 9.45 3.48 -0.48
N GLY A 60 8.36 3.93 -1.09
CA GLY A 60 7.93 5.31 -1.08
C GLY A 60 7.63 5.84 0.33
N ALA A 61 6.93 5.05 1.14
CA ALA A 61 6.64 5.37 2.53
C ALA A 61 7.94 5.56 3.36
N ILE A 62 8.97 4.77 3.10
CA ILE A 62 10.27 4.86 3.78
C ILE A 62 11.10 6.06 3.30
N LEU A 63 11.07 6.36 2.01
CA LEU A 63 11.88 7.43 1.41
C LEU A 63 11.26 8.81 1.63
N THR A 64 9.95 8.93 1.49
CA THR A 64 9.22 10.22 1.50
C THR A 64 8.28 10.38 2.70
N GLY A 65 8.22 9.38 3.59
CA GLY A 65 7.41 9.42 4.81
C GLY A 65 5.97 8.99 4.60
N VAL A 66 5.16 9.20 5.65
CA VAL A 66 3.75 8.76 5.73
C VAL A 66 2.91 9.27 4.55
N TYR A 67 3.07 10.55 4.21
CA TYR A 67 2.32 11.15 3.10
C TYR A 67 2.66 10.51 1.75
N GLY A 68 3.94 10.18 1.50
CA GLY A 68 4.33 9.52 0.27
C GLY A 68 3.78 8.09 0.16
N GLY A 69 3.79 7.34 1.27
CA GLY A 69 3.13 6.04 1.34
C GLY A 69 1.62 6.13 1.08
N ALA A 70 0.95 7.12 1.69
CA ALA A 70 -0.47 7.37 1.47
C ALA A 70 -0.80 7.72 0.01
N ILE A 71 -0.01 8.57 -0.63
CA ILE A 71 -0.20 8.97 -2.04
C ILE A 71 -0.05 7.76 -2.98
N LEU A 72 1.01 6.96 -2.80
CA LEU A 72 1.21 5.77 -3.62
C LEU A 72 0.15 4.69 -3.34
N GLY A 73 -0.28 4.54 -2.09
CA GLY A 73 -1.39 3.67 -1.72
C GLY A 73 -2.71 4.14 -2.34
N PHE A 74 -3.00 5.45 -2.32
CA PHE A 74 -4.16 6.01 -2.98
C PHE A 74 -4.14 5.75 -4.50
N LEU A 75 -2.99 5.96 -5.14
CA LEU A 75 -2.81 5.65 -6.56
C LEU A 75 -3.10 4.17 -6.86
N PHE A 76 -2.58 3.26 -6.04
CA PHE A 76 -2.87 1.83 -6.16
C PHE A 76 -4.35 1.53 -6.02
N GLY A 77 -5.01 2.06 -4.98
CA GLY A 77 -6.44 1.87 -4.76
C GLY A 77 -7.30 2.41 -5.91
N ALA A 78 -6.93 3.58 -6.47
CA ALA A 78 -7.61 4.17 -7.60
C ALA A 78 -7.46 3.31 -8.88
N ILE A 79 -6.26 2.79 -9.15
CA ILE A 79 -6.04 1.90 -10.31
C ILE A 79 -6.84 0.60 -10.15
N THR A 80 -6.82 -0.01 -8.95
CA THR A 80 -7.61 -1.23 -8.66
C THR A 80 -9.10 -0.97 -8.91
N LEU A 81 -9.62 0.16 -8.46
CA LEU A 81 -11.01 0.54 -8.68
C LEU A 81 -11.32 0.72 -10.18
N ILE A 82 -10.45 1.44 -10.92
CA ILE A 82 -10.62 1.63 -12.36
C ILE A 82 -10.62 0.29 -13.10
N MET A 83 -9.69 -0.63 -12.75
CA MET A 83 -9.64 -1.97 -13.33
C MET A 83 -10.90 -2.79 -13.03
N GLY A 84 -11.50 -2.60 -11.85
CA GLY A 84 -12.80 -3.15 -11.50
C GLY A 84 -13.91 -2.56 -12.38
N ILE A 85 -14.04 -1.24 -12.46
CA ILE A 85 -15.10 -0.57 -13.23
C ILE A 85 -15.06 -0.97 -14.72
N VAL A 86 -13.87 -1.08 -15.31
CA VAL A 86 -13.71 -1.48 -16.71
C VAL A 86 -13.77 -2.99 -16.95
N GLY A 87 -13.98 -3.79 -15.90
CA GLY A 87 -14.16 -5.24 -15.98
C GLY A 87 -12.86 -6.06 -16.14
N VAL A 88 -11.68 -5.44 -16.01
CA VAL A 88 -10.39 -6.17 -16.01
C VAL A 88 -10.25 -7.00 -14.73
N ASP A 89 -10.66 -6.45 -13.60
CA ASP A 89 -10.80 -7.18 -12.34
C ASP A 89 -12.26 -7.57 -12.09
N GLN A 90 -12.59 -8.80 -12.46
CA GLN A 90 -13.95 -9.34 -12.39
C GLN A 90 -14.51 -9.35 -10.96
N PHE A 91 -13.66 -9.60 -9.95
CA PHE A 91 -14.09 -9.60 -8.55
C PHE A 91 -14.56 -8.20 -8.14
N THR A 92 -13.73 -7.19 -8.35
CA THR A 92 -14.09 -5.80 -8.04
C THR A 92 -15.23 -5.28 -8.92
N PHE A 93 -15.34 -5.75 -10.18
CA PHE A 93 -16.45 -5.40 -11.07
C PHE A 93 -17.81 -5.81 -10.50
N ILE A 94 -17.94 -7.05 -10.04
CA ILE A 94 -19.19 -7.57 -9.45
C ILE A 94 -19.54 -6.82 -8.17
N LEU A 95 -18.55 -6.60 -7.28
CA LEU A 95 -18.77 -5.83 -6.07
C LEU A 95 -19.17 -4.38 -6.36
N PHE A 96 -18.59 -3.78 -7.40
CA PHE A 96 -18.92 -2.41 -7.78
C PHE A 96 -20.33 -2.29 -8.38
N ALA A 97 -20.77 -3.28 -9.15
CA ALA A 97 -22.11 -3.30 -9.74
C ALA A 97 -23.21 -3.27 -8.67
N ASP A 98 -23.03 -4.02 -7.58
CA ASP A 98 -24.04 -4.13 -6.52
C ASP A 98 -23.84 -3.07 -5.42
N HIS A 99 -22.59 -2.79 -5.04
CA HIS A 99 -22.23 -1.89 -3.94
C HIS A 99 -21.16 -0.86 -4.33
N PRO A 100 -21.46 0.11 -5.22
CA PRO A 100 -20.46 1.04 -5.75
C PRO A 100 -19.73 1.85 -4.67
N VAL A 101 -20.46 2.40 -3.70
CA VAL A 101 -19.86 3.23 -2.64
C VAL A 101 -18.94 2.42 -1.73
N LEU A 102 -19.38 1.24 -1.28
CA LEU A 102 -18.56 0.37 -0.42
C LEU A 102 -17.31 -0.13 -1.15
N THR A 103 -17.42 -0.45 -2.44
CA THR A 103 -16.29 -0.87 -3.26
C THR A 103 -15.28 0.25 -3.44
N ILE A 104 -15.73 1.48 -3.72
CA ILE A 104 -14.85 2.66 -3.79
C ILE A 104 -14.11 2.85 -2.47
N LEU A 105 -14.84 2.89 -1.35
CA LEU A 105 -14.26 3.06 -0.02
C LEU A 105 -13.24 1.95 0.29
N THR A 106 -13.61 0.70 0.05
CA THR A 106 -12.73 -0.45 0.31
C THR A 106 -11.45 -0.36 -0.51
N CYS A 107 -11.52 -0.10 -1.81
CA CYS A 107 -10.35 -0.01 -2.67
C CYS A 107 -9.41 1.12 -2.26
N ILE A 108 -9.96 2.30 -1.99
CA ILE A 108 -9.16 3.50 -1.66
C ILE A 108 -8.61 3.41 -0.23
N VAL A 109 -9.45 3.10 0.75
CA VAL A 109 -9.05 3.13 2.17
C VAL A 109 -8.03 2.05 2.48
N LYS A 110 -8.23 0.80 2.03
CA LYS A 110 -7.30 -0.30 2.32
C LYS A 110 -5.88 0.01 1.85
N ALA A 111 -5.75 0.50 0.63
CA ALA A 111 -4.47 0.76 -0.01
C ALA A 111 -3.78 2.00 0.56
N THR A 112 -4.54 3.10 0.74
CA THR A 112 -4.02 4.34 1.35
C THR A 112 -3.55 4.11 2.78
N ALA A 113 -4.34 3.39 3.59
CA ALA A 113 -4.00 3.05 4.96
C ALA A 113 -2.76 2.14 5.03
N ALA A 114 -2.63 1.15 4.15
CA ALA A 114 -1.47 0.28 4.09
C ALA A 114 -0.17 1.08 3.86
N GLY A 115 -0.18 2.01 2.90
CA GLY A 115 0.96 2.88 2.62
C GLY A 115 1.26 3.86 3.76
N ALA A 116 0.23 4.48 4.34
CA ALA A 116 0.40 5.40 5.48
C ALA A 116 0.96 4.69 6.71
N LEU A 117 0.39 3.53 7.09
CA LEU A 117 0.83 2.76 8.26
C LEU A 117 2.22 2.17 8.08
N ALA A 118 2.61 1.77 6.86
CA ALA A 118 4.00 1.40 6.57
C ALA A 118 4.98 2.55 6.90
N GLY A 119 4.64 3.79 6.53
CA GLY A 119 5.43 4.97 6.85
C GLY A 119 5.47 5.29 8.35
N ILE A 120 4.35 5.16 9.06
CA ILE A 120 4.27 5.36 10.51
C ILE A 120 5.14 4.33 11.22
N VAL A 121 4.96 3.04 10.94
CA VAL A 121 5.73 1.96 11.55
C VAL A 121 7.21 2.12 11.29
N TYR A 122 7.60 2.44 10.05
CA TYR A 122 9.00 2.74 9.76
C TYR A 122 9.54 3.89 10.60
N SER A 123 8.81 5.00 10.72
CA SER A 123 9.24 6.19 11.46
C SER A 123 9.43 5.90 12.95
N LEU A 124 8.58 5.08 13.54
CA LEU A 124 8.64 4.70 14.96
C LEU A 124 9.80 3.74 15.24
N VAL A 125 9.91 2.66 14.44
CA VAL A 125 10.91 1.60 14.67
C VAL A 125 12.32 2.05 14.28
N SER A 126 12.46 2.91 13.26
CA SER A 126 13.76 3.37 12.77
C SER A 126 14.57 4.20 13.78
N LYS A 127 13.91 4.74 14.82
CA LYS A 127 14.56 5.41 15.94
C LYS A 127 15.47 4.46 16.73
N LYS A 128 15.15 3.16 16.77
CA LYS A 128 15.92 2.13 17.49
C LYS A 128 16.77 1.29 16.53
N ASN A 129 16.18 0.82 15.44
CA ASN A 129 16.86 -0.07 14.50
C ASN A 129 16.32 0.12 13.06
N LYS A 130 17.17 0.61 12.16
CA LYS A 130 16.80 0.87 10.77
C LYS A 130 16.48 -0.41 9.99
N THR A 131 17.17 -1.50 10.25
CA THR A 131 16.92 -2.78 9.59
C THR A 131 15.56 -3.33 10.02
N ALA A 132 15.32 -3.41 11.32
CA ALA A 132 14.02 -3.85 11.86
C ALA A 132 12.87 -2.98 11.34
N ALA A 133 13.08 -1.66 11.20
CA ALA A 133 12.07 -0.74 10.67
C ALA A 133 11.65 -1.07 9.24
N VAL A 134 12.60 -1.44 8.37
CA VAL A 134 12.28 -1.83 6.98
C VAL A 134 11.45 -3.11 6.96
N PHE A 135 11.85 -4.13 7.71
CA PHE A 135 11.10 -5.38 7.80
C PHE A 135 9.70 -5.18 8.40
N SER A 136 9.59 -4.36 9.46
CA SER A 136 8.29 -4.06 10.08
C SER A 136 7.37 -3.30 9.11
N ALA A 137 7.90 -2.33 8.36
CA ALA A 137 7.13 -1.61 7.35
C ALA A 137 6.69 -2.53 6.20
N ALA A 138 7.57 -3.44 5.76
CA ALA A 138 7.27 -4.43 4.72
C ALA A 138 6.20 -5.44 5.17
N ALA A 139 6.19 -5.81 6.46
CA ALA A 139 5.21 -6.74 7.01
C ALA A 139 3.84 -6.09 7.23
N ILE A 140 3.79 -4.85 7.75
CA ILE A 140 2.51 -4.20 8.11
C ILE A 140 1.68 -3.84 6.88
N ALA A 141 2.30 -3.52 5.74
CA ALA A 141 1.59 -3.11 4.55
C ALA A 141 0.60 -4.18 4.04
N PRO A 142 1.00 -5.44 3.77
CA PRO A 142 0.06 -6.49 3.37
C PRO A 142 -0.94 -6.84 4.47
N VAL A 143 -0.55 -6.80 5.75
CA VAL A 143 -1.48 -7.04 6.87
C VAL A 143 -2.62 -6.04 6.84
N VAL A 144 -2.31 -4.74 6.76
CA VAL A 144 -3.33 -3.69 6.74
C VAL A 144 -4.17 -3.75 5.48
N ASN A 145 -3.54 -3.91 4.30
CA ASN A 145 -4.24 -4.00 3.03
C ASN A 145 -5.28 -5.13 3.04
N THR A 146 -4.87 -6.33 3.47
CA THR A 146 -5.73 -7.50 3.50
C THR A 146 -6.79 -7.44 4.60
N SER A 147 -6.45 -6.99 5.80
CA SER A 147 -7.43 -6.86 6.89
C SER A 147 -8.54 -5.88 6.54
N LEU A 148 -8.21 -4.71 5.98
CA LEU A 148 -9.22 -3.74 5.56
C LEU A 148 -10.00 -4.21 4.34
N PHE A 149 -9.39 -5.00 3.45
CA PHE A 149 -10.12 -5.66 2.37
C PHE A 149 -11.18 -6.62 2.92
N ILE A 150 -10.81 -7.49 3.87
CA ILE A 150 -11.74 -8.45 4.48
C ILE A 150 -12.87 -7.70 5.18
N VAL A 151 -12.56 -6.67 5.97
CA VAL A 151 -13.59 -5.86 6.66
C VAL A 151 -14.54 -5.21 5.66
N GLY A 152 -14.02 -4.57 4.60
CA GLY A 152 -14.85 -3.95 3.58
C GLY A 152 -15.71 -4.96 2.82
N ALA A 153 -15.14 -6.12 2.48
CA ALA A 153 -15.85 -7.19 1.78
C ALA A 153 -16.97 -7.84 2.62
N LEU A 154 -16.82 -7.89 3.94
CA LEU A 154 -17.88 -8.39 4.84
C LEU A 154 -19.14 -7.52 4.79
N PHE A 155 -19.03 -6.23 4.55
CA PHE A 155 -20.21 -5.36 4.35
C PHE A 155 -20.92 -5.60 3.01
N MET A 156 -20.32 -6.40 2.11
CA MET A 156 -20.87 -6.81 0.82
C MET A 156 -21.10 -8.32 0.76
N SER A 157 -21.44 -8.92 1.92
CA SER A 157 -21.57 -10.38 2.08
C SER A 157 -22.71 -10.99 1.27
N ASP A 158 -23.75 -10.26 0.98
CA ASP A 158 -24.85 -10.64 0.09
C ASP A 158 -24.36 -10.90 -1.34
N THR A 159 -23.65 -9.98 -1.93
CA THR A 159 -23.02 -10.12 -3.26
C THR A 159 -22.00 -11.27 -3.27
N LEU A 160 -21.20 -11.41 -2.22
CA LEU A 160 -20.23 -12.50 -2.10
C LEU A 160 -20.93 -13.86 -2.07
N ASN A 161 -21.99 -14.00 -1.28
CA ASN A 161 -22.78 -15.23 -1.23
C ASN A 161 -23.41 -15.57 -2.57
N ALA A 162 -23.95 -14.57 -3.27
CA ALA A 162 -24.65 -14.80 -4.54
C ALA A 162 -23.71 -15.22 -5.67
N ASN A 163 -22.47 -14.69 -5.69
CA ASN A 163 -21.59 -14.80 -6.87
C ASN A 163 -20.36 -15.69 -6.66
N PHE A 164 -19.88 -15.87 -5.42
CA PHE A 164 -18.56 -16.48 -5.18
C PHE A 164 -18.55 -17.61 -4.15
N VAL A 165 -19.50 -17.64 -3.22
CA VAL A 165 -19.52 -18.62 -2.14
C VAL A 165 -20.24 -19.88 -2.60
N GLN A 166 -19.56 -21.02 -2.50
CA GLN A 166 -20.15 -22.32 -2.82
C GLN A 166 -21.14 -22.77 -1.74
N SER A 167 -22.16 -23.51 -2.14
CA SER A 167 -23.14 -24.11 -1.23
C SER A 167 -22.46 -24.91 -0.12
N GLY A 168 -22.81 -24.59 1.14
CA GLY A 168 -22.23 -25.24 2.33
C GLY A 168 -20.98 -24.59 2.91
N THR A 169 -20.48 -23.49 2.31
CA THR A 169 -19.37 -22.69 2.87
C THR A 169 -19.87 -21.35 3.41
N SER A 170 -19.10 -20.73 4.31
CA SER A 170 -19.42 -19.40 4.81
C SER A 170 -18.62 -18.31 4.06
N VAL A 171 -19.17 -17.08 4.01
CA VAL A 171 -18.47 -15.90 3.45
C VAL A 171 -17.11 -15.70 4.13
N MET A 172 -17.03 -15.89 5.45
CA MET A 172 -15.79 -15.76 6.19
C MET A 172 -14.74 -16.78 5.74
N TYR A 173 -15.13 -18.04 5.53
CA TYR A 173 -14.23 -19.06 5.00
C TYR A 173 -13.74 -18.71 3.59
N PHE A 174 -14.66 -18.28 2.72
CA PHE A 174 -14.32 -17.84 1.37
C PHE A 174 -13.32 -16.66 1.41
N LEU A 175 -13.56 -15.63 2.23
CA LEU A 175 -12.69 -14.47 2.31
C LEU A 175 -11.30 -14.82 2.86
N ILE A 176 -11.23 -15.63 3.93
CA ILE A 176 -9.95 -15.94 4.58
C ILE A 176 -9.14 -16.96 3.79
N ILE A 177 -9.78 -18.02 3.30
CA ILE A 177 -9.08 -19.13 2.64
C ILE A 177 -9.10 -18.99 1.12
N GLY A 178 -10.28 -18.74 0.54
CA GLY A 178 -10.48 -18.73 -0.91
C GLY A 178 -10.00 -17.45 -1.61
N CYS A 179 -10.01 -16.31 -0.89
CA CYS A 179 -9.78 -15.00 -1.50
C CYS A 179 -8.51 -14.34 -0.95
N ALA A 180 -8.48 -14.06 0.35
CA ALA A 180 -7.42 -13.29 0.97
C ALA A 180 -6.21 -14.12 1.39
N GLY A 181 -6.39 -15.38 1.82
CA GLY A 181 -5.36 -16.15 2.50
C GLY A 181 -4.11 -16.41 1.67
N ILE A 182 -4.26 -17.05 0.51
CA ILE A 182 -3.12 -17.36 -0.36
C ILE A 182 -2.50 -16.07 -0.90
N ASN A 183 -3.33 -15.12 -1.31
CA ASN A 183 -2.89 -13.83 -1.81
C ASN A 183 -2.07 -13.06 -0.76
N PHE A 184 -2.57 -13.01 0.47
CA PHE A 184 -1.87 -12.43 1.60
C PHE A 184 -0.51 -13.08 1.84
N LEU A 185 -0.45 -14.42 1.87
CA LEU A 185 0.81 -15.12 2.12
C LEU A 185 1.86 -14.82 1.04
N VAL A 186 1.44 -14.78 -0.22
CA VAL A 186 2.33 -14.45 -1.34
C VAL A 186 2.80 -13.00 -1.26
N GLU A 187 1.90 -12.04 -1.07
CA GLU A 187 2.25 -10.62 -0.92
C GLU A 187 3.16 -10.39 0.29
N PHE A 188 2.85 -11.02 1.42
CA PHE A 188 3.64 -10.92 2.65
C PHE A 188 5.05 -11.48 2.45
N ALA A 189 5.16 -12.68 1.86
CA ALA A 189 6.45 -13.30 1.57
C ALA A 189 7.29 -12.44 0.61
N ILE A 190 6.71 -11.93 -0.49
CA ILE A 190 7.40 -11.08 -1.45
C ILE A 190 7.90 -9.79 -0.79
N ASN A 191 7.07 -9.12 0.01
CA ASN A 191 7.47 -7.91 0.71
C ASN A 191 8.64 -8.16 1.67
N LEU A 192 8.63 -9.28 2.41
CA LEU A 192 9.72 -9.64 3.31
C LEU A 192 10.99 -10.05 2.57
N LEU A 193 10.88 -10.83 1.49
CA LEU A 193 12.01 -11.25 0.66
C LEU A 193 12.70 -10.06 -0.02
N LEU A 194 11.93 -9.03 -0.41
CA LEU A 194 12.47 -7.81 -1.02
C LEU A 194 12.91 -6.75 -0.01
N ALA A 195 12.58 -6.89 1.28
CA ALA A 195 12.97 -5.95 2.32
C ALA A 195 14.50 -5.69 2.40
N PRO A 196 15.41 -6.68 2.25
CA PRO A 196 16.85 -6.42 2.18
C PRO A 196 17.25 -5.53 1.00
N SER A 197 16.61 -5.72 -0.16
CA SER A 197 16.84 -4.89 -1.36
C SER A 197 16.36 -3.47 -1.14
N VAL A 198 15.18 -3.30 -0.56
CA VAL A 198 14.64 -2.00 -0.12
C VAL A 198 15.61 -1.31 0.85
N TYR A 199 16.16 -2.04 1.83
CA TYR A 199 17.15 -1.50 2.76
C TYR A 199 18.44 -1.00 2.06
N ARG A 200 18.94 -1.74 1.06
CA ARG A 200 20.11 -1.32 0.26
C ARG A 200 19.82 -0.04 -0.52
N ILE A 201 18.66 0.05 -1.19
CA ILE A 201 18.23 1.25 -1.92
C ILE A 201 18.21 2.46 -0.99
N ILE A 202 17.63 2.31 0.20
CA ILE A 202 17.55 3.40 1.21
C ILE A 202 18.96 3.88 1.62
N LYS A 203 19.90 2.95 1.82
CA LYS A 203 21.28 3.31 2.15
C LYS A 203 21.95 4.15 1.06
N VAL A 204 21.69 3.85 -0.21
CA VAL A 204 22.25 4.61 -1.34
C VAL A 204 21.60 5.99 -1.44
N VAL A 205 20.26 6.05 -1.44
CA VAL A 205 19.50 7.30 -1.62
C VAL A 205 19.67 8.28 -0.45
N LYS A 206 19.84 7.76 0.79
CA LYS A 206 20.02 8.62 2.00
C LYS A 206 21.49 8.99 2.29
N LYS A 207 22.47 8.44 1.56
CA LYS A 207 23.88 8.85 1.63
C LYS A 207 24.17 10.10 0.79
N GLN A 208 23.26 10.50 -0.07
CA GLN A 208 23.29 11.75 -0.82
C GLN A 208 22.51 12.84 -0.06
#